data_80fa67890d029cbae2a22767df475ca4
#
_entry.id   80fa67890d029cbae2a22767df475ca4
#
_cell.length_a   1.000
_cell.length_b   1.000
_cell.length_c   1.000
_cell.angle_alpha   90.00
_cell.angle_beta   90.00
_cell.angle_gamma   90.00
#
_symmetry.space_group_name_H-M   'P 1'
#
loop_
_entity.id
_entity.type
_entity.pdbx_description
1 polymer ?
#
loop_
_entity_poly.entity_id
_entity_poly.type
_entity_poly.pdbx_seq_one_letter_code
_entity_poly.pdbx_strand_id
1 'polypeptide(L)'
;MMGKIITLLSSNSFVKILLIAVALDTILGVLRAIKEHKFNSCVGIDGAIRKAGMLLSVCFLMATDVIMHINVLSMVPEEYVQLLGIDKMGICEFFSLLFILYELVSILKNMTLCGLPVPTKIKRWIQKFLDDMTEELPEEAVQELHQCKKGEES
;
A
#
# COMPACT_ATOMS: atom_id res chain seq x y z
N MET A 1 23.97 15.50 0.25
CA MET A 1 22.53 15.44 0.55
C MET A 1 21.93 14.09 0.18
N MET A 2 22.11 13.63 -1.04
CA MET A 2 21.56 12.33 -1.52
C MET A 2 22.01 11.13 -0.68
N GLY A 3 23.30 11.01 -0.34
CA GLY A 3 23.80 9.91 0.51
C GLY A 3 23.15 9.88 1.91
N LYS A 4 22.87 11.03 2.52
CA LYS A 4 22.17 11.11 3.80
C LYS A 4 20.73 10.58 3.70
N ILE A 5 20.02 10.93 2.63
CA ILE A 5 18.65 10.46 2.38
C ILE A 5 18.64 8.94 2.20
N ILE A 6 19.55 8.40 1.40
CA ILE A 6 19.67 6.95 1.18
C ILE A 6 19.96 6.20 2.50
N THR A 7 20.85 6.71 3.32
CA THR A 7 21.17 6.14 4.62
C THR A 7 19.95 6.15 5.55
N LEU A 8 19.21 7.26 5.59
CA LEU A 8 17.99 7.37 6.40
C LEU A 8 16.88 6.44 5.91
N LEU A 9 16.64 6.36 4.59
CA LEU A 9 15.69 5.41 4.02
C LEU A 9 16.04 3.97 4.38
N SER A 10 17.33 3.60 4.25
CA SER A 10 17.80 2.25 4.56
C SER A 10 17.80 1.91 6.05
N SER A 11 17.80 2.90 6.95
CA SER A 11 17.71 2.69 8.39
C SER A 11 16.29 2.70 8.93
N ASN A 12 15.34 3.34 8.21
CA ASN A 12 13.97 3.52 8.64
C ASN A 12 13.18 2.21 8.64
N SER A 13 12.64 1.84 9.79
CA SER A 13 11.90 0.59 9.97
C SER A 13 10.58 0.55 9.19
N PHE A 14 9.85 1.66 9.10
CA PHE A 14 8.59 1.73 8.35
C PHE A 14 8.83 1.53 6.84
N VAL A 15 9.90 2.13 6.31
CA VAL A 15 10.28 1.95 4.90
C VAL A 15 10.67 0.51 4.61
N LYS A 16 11.40 -0.16 5.50
CA LYS A 16 11.72 -1.58 5.36
C LYS A 16 10.48 -2.47 5.35
N ILE A 17 9.55 -2.22 6.28
CA ILE A 17 8.28 -2.96 6.36
C ILE A 17 7.47 -2.73 5.09
N LEU A 18 7.40 -1.50 4.59
CA LEU A 18 6.73 -1.18 3.32
C LEU A 18 7.32 -1.96 2.15
N LEU A 19 8.65 -2.00 2.03
CA LEU A 19 9.32 -2.76 0.96
C LEU A 19 8.98 -4.26 1.03
N ILE A 20 8.95 -4.83 2.23
CA ILE A 20 8.56 -6.23 2.45
C ILE A 20 7.10 -6.43 2.06
N ALA A 21 6.19 -5.53 2.45
CA ALA A 21 4.77 -5.62 2.12
C ALA A 21 4.55 -5.55 0.59
N VAL A 22 5.21 -4.60 -0.10
CA VAL A 22 5.17 -4.46 -1.57
C VAL A 22 5.69 -5.73 -2.27
N ALA A 23 6.79 -6.30 -1.78
CA ALA A 23 7.34 -7.53 -2.33
C ALA A 23 6.37 -8.71 -2.13
N LEU A 24 5.82 -8.87 -0.92
CA LEU A 24 4.88 -9.94 -0.60
C LEU A 24 3.59 -9.84 -1.43
N ASP A 25 3.01 -8.65 -1.54
CA ASP A 25 1.82 -8.43 -2.38
C ASP A 25 2.10 -8.76 -3.85
N THR A 26 3.26 -8.36 -4.36
CA THR A 26 3.66 -8.66 -5.75
C THR A 26 3.78 -10.16 -5.98
N ILE A 27 4.43 -10.90 -5.07
CA ILE A 27 4.57 -12.36 -5.15
C ILE A 27 3.19 -13.03 -5.12
N LEU A 28 2.31 -12.63 -4.20
CA LEU A 28 0.96 -13.18 -4.10
C LEU A 28 0.12 -12.85 -5.33
N GLY A 29 0.26 -11.65 -5.91
CA GLY A 29 -0.39 -11.26 -7.16
C GLY A 29 0.04 -12.13 -8.34
N VAL A 30 1.34 -12.43 -8.46
CA VAL A 30 1.86 -13.35 -9.48
C VAL A 30 1.35 -14.78 -9.27
N LEU A 31 1.37 -15.28 -8.03
CA LEU A 31 0.84 -16.62 -7.69
C LEU A 31 -0.64 -16.73 -8.03
N ARG A 32 -1.41 -15.66 -7.77
CA ARG A 32 -2.82 -15.59 -8.16
C ARG A 32 -2.98 -15.67 -9.68
N ALA A 33 -2.24 -14.88 -10.44
CA ALA A 33 -2.29 -14.88 -11.91
C ALA A 33 -1.96 -16.26 -12.51
N ILE A 34 -0.98 -16.96 -11.94
CA ILE A 34 -0.62 -18.34 -12.30
C ILE A 34 -1.80 -19.29 -12.02
N LYS A 35 -2.39 -19.20 -10.81
CA LYS A 35 -3.49 -20.06 -10.40
C LYS A 35 -4.75 -19.89 -11.26
N GLU A 36 -5.07 -18.65 -11.60
CA GLU A 36 -6.25 -18.29 -12.39
C GLU A 36 -6.03 -18.50 -13.91
N HIS A 37 -4.80 -18.85 -14.34
CA HIS A 37 -4.38 -18.92 -15.75
C HIS A 37 -4.68 -17.64 -16.53
N LYS A 38 -4.76 -16.49 -15.85
CA LYS A 38 -5.09 -15.18 -16.42
C LYS A 38 -3.94 -14.22 -16.19
N PHE A 39 -3.05 -14.13 -17.18
CA PHE A 39 -2.03 -13.08 -17.22
C PHE A 39 -2.59 -11.86 -17.95
N ASN A 40 -3.14 -10.89 -17.20
CA ASN A 40 -3.57 -9.62 -17.77
C ASN A 40 -2.46 -8.58 -17.59
N SER A 41 -1.82 -8.21 -18.70
CA SER A 41 -0.73 -7.22 -18.72
C SER A 41 -1.19 -5.86 -18.19
N CYS A 42 -2.43 -5.43 -18.44
CA CYS A 42 -2.96 -4.15 -17.96
C CYS A 42 -3.01 -4.09 -16.45
N VAL A 43 -3.53 -5.13 -15.79
CA VAL A 43 -3.61 -5.22 -14.32
C VAL A 43 -2.22 -5.25 -13.69
N GLY A 44 -1.28 -5.96 -14.33
CA GLY A 44 0.11 -6.03 -13.87
C GLY A 44 0.82 -4.67 -13.95
N ILE A 45 0.64 -3.95 -15.05
CA ILE A 45 1.22 -2.62 -15.27
C ILE A 45 0.63 -1.60 -14.27
N ASP A 46 -0.68 -1.57 -14.10
CA ASP A 46 -1.36 -0.68 -13.16
C ASP A 46 -0.89 -0.91 -11.72
N GLY A 47 -0.78 -2.16 -11.30
CA GLY A 47 -0.19 -2.51 -10.01
C GLY A 47 1.25 -2.04 -9.85
N ALA A 48 2.08 -2.17 -10.89
CA ALA A 48 3.47 -1.73 -10.89
C ALA A 48 3.58 -0.20 -10.81
N ILE A 49 2.74 0.54 -11.53
CA ILE A 49 2.70 2.01 -11.51
C ILE A 49 2.35 2.52 -10.11
N ARG A 50 1.31 1.95 -9.47
CA ARG A 50 0.93 2.31 -8.09
C ARG A 50 2.07 2.09 -7.10
N LYS A 51 2.72 0.94 -7.15
CA LYS A 51 3.86 0.61 -6.27
C LYS A 51 5.05 1.54 -6.51
N ALA A 52 5.38 1.83 -7.77
CA ALA A 52 6.41 2.81 -8.10
C ALA A 52 6.06 4.20 -7.56
N GLY A 53 4.81 4.64 -7.70
CA GLY A 53 4.32 5.89 -7.15
C GLY A 53 4.46 5.98 -5.63
N MET A 54 4.07 4.92 -4.90
CA MET A 54 4.23 4.86 -3.45
C MET A 54 5.71 4.97 -3.02
N LEU A 55 6.61 4.21 -3.66
CA LEU A 55 8.04 4.25 -3.34
C LEU A 55 8.68 5.60 -3.66
N LEU A 56 8.32 6.21 -4.80
CA LEU A 56 8.76 7.57 -5.14
C LEU A 56 8.25 8.59 -4.12
N SER A 57 6.98 8.51 -3.72
CA SER A 57 6.40 9.39 -2.69
C SER A 57 7.17 9.29 -1.38
N VAL A 58 7.52 8.10 -0.92
CA VAL A 58 8.32 7.88 0.30
C VAL A 58 9.70 8.53 0.18
N CYS A 59 10.35 8.45 -0.99
CA CYS A 59 11.63 9.13 -1.22
C CYS A 59 11.51 10.65 -1.11
N PHE A 60 10.47 11.24 -1.70
CA PHE A 60 10.20 12.69 -1.60
C PHE A 60 9.86 13.12 -0.17
N LEU A 61 9.02 12.34 0.52
CA LEU A 61 8.63 12.62 1.91
C LEU A 61 9.83 12.54 2.86
N MET A 62 10.75 11.58 2.65
CA MET A 62 11.99 11.53 3.41
C MET A 62 12.87 12.75 3.17
N ALA A 63 12.95 13.23 1.92
CA ALA A 63 13.68 14.46 1.60
C ALA A 63 13.03 15.67 2.31
N THR A 64 11.71 15.73 2.35
CA THR A 64 10.96 16.78 3.06
C THR A 64 11.23 16.72 4.56
N ASP A 65 11.20 15.54 5.18
CA ASP A 65 11.49 15.37 6.61
C ASP A 65 12.92 15.81 6.97
N VAL A 66 13.89 15.56 6.10
CA VAL A 66 15.29 16.03 6.30
C VAL A 66 15.39 17.55 6.29
N ILE A 67 14.53 18.24 5.52
CA ILE A 67 14.53 19.72 5.39
C ILE A 67 13.70 20.36 6.51
N MET A 68 12.50 19.85 6.77
CA MET A 68 11.51 20.52 7.63
C MET A 68 11.51 20.03 9.06
N HIS A 69 12.04 18.83 9.34
CA HIS A 69 12.09 18.22 10.69
C HIS A 69 10.70 18.15 11.36
N ILE A 70 9.65 17.82 10.61
CA ILE A 70 8.28 17.80 11.09
C ILE A 70 8.08 16.57 12.00
N ASN A 71 7.36 16.77 13.11
CA ASN A 71 6.90 15.69 13.97
C ASN A 71 5.36 15.68 13.97
N VAL A 72 4.77 14.69 13.30
CA VAL A 72 3.31 14.55 13.19
C VAL A 72 2.68 14.26 14.55
N LEU A 73 3.40 13.57 15.46
CA LEU A 73 2.91 13.27 16.81
C LEU A 73 2.69 14.51 17.69
N SER A 74 3.29 15.66 17.34
CA SER A 74 3.03 16.90 18.07
C SER A 74 1.56 17.37 17.97
N MET A 75 0.81 16.84 17.02
CA MET A 75 -0.63 17.13 16.85
C MET A 75 -1.53 16.14 17.60
N VAL A 76 -0.96 15.08 18.17
CA VAL A 76 -1.68 14.03 18.90
C VAL A 76 -1.54 14.27 20.42
N PRO A 77 -2.63 14.13 21.22
CA PRO A 77 -2.54 14.25 22.67
C PRO A 77 -1.52 13.28 23.28
N GLU A 78 -0.77 13.73 24.28
CA GLU A 78 0.33 12.98 24.90
C GLU A 78 -0.07 11.61 25.44
N GLU A 79 -1.31 11.47 25.89
CA GLU A 79 -1.87 10.20 26.39
C GLU A 79 -1.79 9.09 25.35
N TYR A 80 -2.12 9.40 24.07
CA TYR A 80 -2.06 8.44 22.96
C TYR A 80 -0.62 8.19 22.50
N VAL A 81 0.23 9.22 22.54
CA VAL A 81 1.65 9.10 22.18
C VAL A 81 2.35 8.14 23.14
N GLN A 82 2.09 8.26 24.45
CA GLN A 82 2.64 7.36 25.46
C GLN A 82 2.13 5.93 25.30
N LEU A 83 0.85 5.74 24.92
CA LEU A 83 0.27 4.42 24.67
C LEU A 83 0.91 3.73 23.47
N LEU A 84 1.26 4.49 22.43
CA LEU A 84 1.90 3.98 21.22
C LEU A 84 3.39 3.66 21.42
N GLY A 85 4.03 4.25 22.45
CA GLY A 85 5.46 4.06 22.72
C GLY A 85 6.37 4.61 21.60
N ILE A 86 5.90 5.61 20.85
CA ILE A 86 6.61 6.23 19.74
C ILE A 86 6.82 7.72 20.08
N ASP A 87 8.05 8.12 20.29
CA ASP A 87 8.36 9.51 20.69
C ASP A 87 8.35 10.50 19.52
N LYS A 88 8.59 10.01 18.30
CA LYS A 88 8.69 10.83 17.08
C LYS A 88 8.22 10.07 15.85
N MET A 89 7.41 10.75 15.04
CA MET A 89 6.97 10.26 13.73
C MET A 89 7.03 11.42 12.72
N GLY A 90 7.87 11.29 11.70
CA GLY A 90 7.93 12.23 10.58
C GLY A 90 6.79 12.00 9.60
N ILE A 91 6.69 12.87 8.60
CA ILE A 91 5.72 12.71 7.50
C ILE A 91 6.01 11.43 6.72
N CYS A 92 7.27 11.11 6.49
CA CYS A 92 7.67 9.90 5.79
C CYS A 92 7.17 8.63 6.49
N GLU A 93 7.34 8.51 7.82
CA GLU A 93 6.86 7.39 8.61
C GLU A 93 5.34 7.28 8.58
N PHE A 94 4.64 8.41 8.72
CA PHE A 94 3.18 8.46 8.68
C PHE A 94 2.61 7.96 7.36
N PHE A 95 3.09 8.47 6.24
CA PHE A 95 2.64 8.00 4.92
C PHE A 95 3.11 6.57 4.61
N SER A 96 4.29 6.17 5.06
CA SER A 96 4.74 4.78 4.95
C SER A 96 3.79 3.83 5.67
N LEU A 97 3.28 4.22 6.85
CA LEU A 97 2.28 3.44 7.59
C LEU A 97 0.97 3.33 6.79
N LEU A 98 0.48 4.41 6.19
CA LEU A 98 -0.72 4.37 5.33
C LEU A 98 -0.52 3.44 4.13
N PHE A 99 0.64 3.49 3.48
CA PHE A 99 0.96 2.61 2.36
C PHE A 99 1.10 1.15 2.79
N ILE A 100 1.65 0.88 3.97
CA ILE A 100 1.69 -0.47 4.56
C ILE A 100 0.27 -1.00 4.76
N LEU A 101 -0.65 -0.20 5.32
CA LEU A 101 -2.04 -0.59 5.51
C LEU A 101 -2.73 -0.90 4.17
N TYR A 102 -2.47 -0.09 3.14
CA TYR A 102 -2.97 -0.33 1.79
C TYR A 102 -2.45 -1.66 1.21
N GLU A 103 -1.14 -1.92 1.31
CA GLU A 103 -0.53 -3.17 0.85
C GLU A 103 -1.05 -4.39 1.65
N LEU A 104 -1.32 -4.25 2.95
CA LEU A 104 -1.91 -5.32 3.77
C LEU A 104 -3.31 -5.71 3.27
N VAL A 105 -4.14 -4.74 2.87
CA VAL A 105 -5.46 -5.03 2.27
C VAL A 105 -5.29 -5.78 0.95
N SER A 106 -4.34 -5.37 0.10
CA SER A 106 -4.04 -6.04 -1.16
C SER A 106 -3.52 -7.46 -0.95
N ILE A 107 -2.61 -7.66 0.01
CA ILE A 107 -2.10 -8.98 0.43
C ILE A 107 -3.24 -9.90 0.84
N LEU A 108 -4.14 -9.44 1.73
CA LEU A 108 -5.29 -10.21 2.20
C LEU A 108 -6.25 -10.58 1.06
N LYS A 109 -6.46 -9.66 0.11
CA LYS A 109 -7.22 -9.91 -1.11
C LYS A 109 -6.57 -11.03 -1.94
N ASN A 110 -5.28 -10.92 -2.24
CA ASN A 110 -4.55 -11.90 -3.03
C ASN A 110 -4.50 -13.27 -2.32
N MET A 111 -4.29 -13.30 -0.99
CA MET A 111 -4.38 -14.53 -0.19
C MET A 111 -5.75 -15.21 -0.33
N THR A 112 -6.83 -14.42 -0.25
CA THR A 112 -8.21 -14.95 -0.39
C THR A 112 -8.42 -15.57 -1.78
N LEU A 113 -7.97 -14.91 -2.83
CA LEU A 113 -8.11 -15.36 -4.22
C LEU A 113 -7.19 -16.57 -4.52
N CYS A 114 -6.03 -16.64 -3.88
CA CYS A 114 -5.18 -17.83 -3.92
C CYS A 114 -5.79 -19.04 -3.17
N GLY A 115 -6.88 -18.85 -2.42
CA GLY A 115 -7.52 -19.92 -1.66
C GLY A 115 -6.86 -20.21 -0.32
N LEU A 116 -6.01 -19.31 0.17
CA LEU A 116 -5.43 -19.42 1.50
C LEU A 116 -6.50 -19.23 2.59
N PRO A 117 -6.35 -19.87 3.76
CA PRO A 117 -7.32 -19.78 4.85
C PRO A 117 -7.34 -18.37 5.47
N VAL A 118 -8.27 -17.55 5.01
CA VAL A 118 -8.54 -16.23 5.58
C VAL A 118 -9.87 -16.26 6.32
N PRO A 119 -9.95 -15.80 7.59
CA PRO A 119 -11.19 -15.78 8.35
C PRO A 119 -12.31 -15.03 7.63
N THR A 120 -13.54 -15.57 7.68
CA THR A 120 -14.70 -15.01 6.95
C THR A 120 -15.07 -13.59 7.35
N LYS A 121 -14.78 -13.19 8.60
CA LYS A 121 -14.97 -11.80 9.05
C LYS A 121 -14.04 -10.83 8.31
N ILE A 122 -12.78 -11.23 8.12
CA ILE A 122 -11.77 -10.43 7.39
C ILE A 122 -12.16 -10.34 5.90
N LYS A 123 -12.60 -11.44 5.30
CA LYS A 123 -13.08 -11.42 3.89
C LYS A 123 -14.21 -10.42 3.68
N ARG A 124 -15.20 -10.40 4.57
CA ARG A 124 -16.33 -9.45 4.49
C ARG A 124 -15.89 -8.00 4.68
N TRP A 125 -14.94 -7.76 5.60
CA TRP A 125 -14.39 -6.42 5.82
C TRP A 125 -13.62 -5.92 4.60
N ILE A 126 -12.77 -6.76 4.00
CA ILE A 126 -12.03 -6.43 2.77
C ILE A 126 -13.00 -6.12 1.63
N GLN A 127 -14.03 -6.96 1.44
CA GLN A 127 -15.02 -6.75 0.39
C GLN A 127 -15.70 -5.40 0.54
N LYS A 128 -16.21 -5.11 1.74
CA LYS A 128 -16.82 -3.81 2.04
C LYS A 128 -15.87 -2.64 1.76
N PHE A 129 -14.63 -2.74 2.22
CA PHE A 129 -13.62 -1.68 2.00
C PHE A 129 -13.32 -1.45 0.52
N LEU A 130 -13.27 -2.52 -0.28
CA LEU A 130 -13.07 -2.42 -1.73
C LEU A 130 -14.29 -1.82 -2.43
N ASP A 131 -15.50 -2.17 -1.99
CA ASP A 131 -16.75 -1.62 -2.52
C ASP A 131 -16.84 -0.11 -2.21
N ASP A 132 -16.58 0.29 -0.96
CA ASP A 132 -16.56 1.69 -0.52
C ASP A 132 -15.53 2.52 -1.35
N MET A 133 -14.34 1.98 -1.59
CA MET A 133 -13.31 2.67 -2.40
C MET A 133 -13.69 2.78 -3.89
N THR A 134 -14.50 1.86 -4.40
CA THR A 134 -14.92 1.88 -5.80
C THR A 134 -16.04 2.91 -6.03
N GLU A 135 -16.89 3.14 -5.03
CA GLU A 135 -17.96 4.15 -5.09
C GLU A 135 -17.41 5.59 -5.07
N GLU A 136 -16.23 5.82 -4.48
CA GLU A 136 -15.61 7.14 -4.41
C GLU A 136 -14.81 7.53 -5.67
N LEU A 137 -14.61 6.59 -6.62
CA LEU A 137 -13.89 6.87 -7.86
C LEU A 137 -14.78 7.64 -8.85
N PRO A 138 -14.23 8.62 -9.61
CA PRO A 138 -14.94 9.26 -10.71
C PRO A 138 -15.48 8.22 -11.69
N GLU A 139 -16.67 8.45 -12.25
CA GLU A 139 -17.32 7.50 -13.18
C GLU A 139 -16.41 7.09 -14.36
N GLU A 140 -15.52 7.98 -14.80
CA GLU A 140 -14.54 7.71 -15.86
C GLU A 140 -13.53 6.63 -15.44
N ALA A 141 -13.02 6.68 -14.22
CA ALA A 141 -12.10 5.67 -13.69
C ALA A 141 -12.80 4.32 -13.45
N VAL A 142 -14.08 4.33 -13.09
CA VAL A 142 -14.92 3.12 -12.98
C VAL A 142 -15.15 2.49 -14.34
N GLN A 143 -15.37 3.28 -15.40
CA GLN A 143 -15.55 2.78 -16.76
C GLN A 143 -14.27 2.14 -17.31
N GLU A 144 -13.09 2.70 -17.06
CA GLU A 144 -11.81 2.11 -17.44
C GLU A 144 -11.57 0.76 -16.73
N LEU A 145 -11.91 0.66 -15.43
CA LEU A 145 -11.85 -0.59 -14.67
C LEU A 145 -12.82 -1.64 -15.21
N HIS A 146 -14.01 -1.24 -15.65
CA HIS A 146 -14.99 -2.13 -16.28
C HIS A 146 -14.57 -2.58 -17.68
N GLN A 147 -13.90 -1.73 -18.47
CA GLN A 147 -13.37 -2.11 -19.78
C GLN A 147 -12.21 -3.12 -19.63
N CYS A 148 -11.32 -2.94 -18.68
CA CYS A 148 -10.28 -3.93 -18.35
C CYS A 148 -10.88 -5.28 -17.93
N LYS A 149 -12.01 -5.30 -17.19
CA LYS A 149 -12.70 -6.53 -16.79
C LYS A 149 -13.42 -7.23 -17.94
N LYS A 150 -14.01 -6.50 -18.89
CA LYS A 150 -14.67 -7.08 -20.06
C LYS A 150 -13.70 -7.72 -21.07
N GLY A 151 -12.46 -7.27 -21.12
CA GLY A 151 -11.40 -7.94 -21.88
C GLY A 151 -10.99 -9.30 -21.30
N GLU A 152 -11.47 -9.66 -20.10
CA GLU A 152 -11.21 -10.96 -19.46
C GLU A 152 -12.25 -12.04 -19.83
N GLU A 153 -13.41 -11.66 -20.38
CA GLU A 153 -14.50 -12.59 -20.70
C GLU A 153 -14.58 -12.98 -22.19
N SER A 154 -13.65 -12.51 -23.01
CA SER A 154 -13.53 -12.85 -24.43
C SER A 154 -12.33 -13.75 -24.67
#